data_35b8b733d807ab8add35b141c8bad310
#
_entry.id   35b8b733d807ab8add35b141c8bad310
#
_cell.length_a   1.000
_cell.length_b   1.000
_cell.length_c   1.000
_cell.angle_alpha   90.00
_cell.angle_beta   90.00
_cell.angle_gamma   90.00
#
_symmetry.space_group_name_H-M   'P 1'
#
loop_
_entity.id
_entity.type
_entity.pdbx_description
1 polymer ?
#
loop_
_entity_poly.entity_id
_entity_poly.type
_entity_poly.pdbx_seq_one_letter_code
_entity_poly.pdbx_strand_id
1 'polypeptide(L)'
;MVRIKRGNVARKRRKKILKIAKGYRGSHSRLFRTANQQVMKALRYSSIDSKRKKRVLRKIWISRINCTGRKHGISYSKLISLFKKSKISLNRKMLSQLAILDTSTFDHLLKTIQNSS
;
A
#
# COMPACT_ATOMS: atom_id res chain seq x y z
N MET A 1 2.21 55.97 19.30
CA MET A 1 2.59 54.74 18.58
C MET A 1 1.42 54.24 17.77
N VAL A 2 1.56 54.09 16.46
CA VAL A 2 0.49 53.56 15.62
C VAL A 2 0.47 52.03 15.74
N ARG A 3 -0.66 51.46 16.19
CA ARG A 3 -0.82 49.99 16.31
C ARG A 3 -1.14 49.38 14.94
N ILE A 4 -0.28 48.53 14.43
CA ILE A 4 -0.54 47.74 13.22
C ILE A 4 -1.48 46.58 13.57
N LYS A 5 -2.69 46.63 13.01
CA LYS A 5 -3.66 45.52 13.16
C LYS A 5 -3.31 44.39 12.18
N ARG A 6 -3.29 43.14 12.69
CA ARG A 6 -2.99 41.95 11.85
C ARG A 6 -4.13 41.57 10.88
N GLY A 7 -5.25 42.26 10.91
CA GLY A 7 -6.41 42.00 10.06
C GLY A 7 -6.93 40.55 10.17
N ASN A 8 -7.12 39.88 9.03
CA ASN A 8 -7.74 38.55 8.96
C ASN A 8 -6.74 37.38 8.76
N VAL A 9 -5.44 37.62 8.78
CA VAL A 9 -4.41 36.61 8.50
C VAL A 9 -4.50 35.41 9.43
N ALA A 10 -4.61 35.64 10.75
CA ALA A 10 -4.77 34.57 11.73
C ALA A 10 -6.06 33.77 11.51
N ARG A 11 -7.17 34.44 11.15
CA ARG A 11 -8.44 33.79 10.85
C ARG A 11 -8.34 32.92 9.59
N LYS A 12 -7.73 33.41 8.51
CA LYS A 12 -7.50 32.65 7.27
C LYS A 12 -6.64 31.40 7.53
N ARG A 13 -5.56 31.52 8.30
CA ARG A 13 -4.69 30.39 8.69
C ARG A 13 -5.47 29.31 9.46
N ARG A 14 -6.25 29.69 10.47
CA ARG A 14 -7.09 28.77 11.25
C ARG A 14 -8.14 28.08 10.39
N LYS A 15 -8.83 28.84 9.53
CA LYS A 15 -9.83 28.28 8.59
C LYS A 15 -9.22 27.25 7.65
N LYS A 16 -7.97 27.42 7.18
CA LYS A 16 -7.28 26.45 6.32
C LYS A 16 -7.15 25.09 7.01
N ILE A 17 -6.72 25.07 8.28
CA ILE A 17 -6.59 23.82 9.06
C ILE A 17 -7.95 23.20 9.34
N LEU A 18 -8.94 24.01 9.77
CA LEU A 18 -10.29 23.51 10.04
C LEU A 18 -10.99 22.97 8.78
N LYS A 19 -10.68 23.50 7.60
CA LYS A 19 -11.16 22.97 6.32
C LYS A 19 -10.63 21.54 6.06
N ILE A 20 -9.36 21.28 6.36
CA ILE A 20 -8.76 19.93 6.24
C ILE A 20 -9.35 18.98 7.28
N ALA A 21 -9.59 19.47 8.50
CA ALA A 21 -10.16 18.69 9.60
C ALA A 21 -11.69 18.51 9.51
N LYS A 22 -12.34 19.01 8.47
CA LYS A 22 -13.79 18.87 8.29
C LYS A 22 -14.18 17.39 8.26
N GLY A 23 -15.20 17.02 9.01
CA GLY A 23 -15.68 15.64 9.15
C GLY A 23 -14.98 14.82 10.25
N TYR A 24 -13.99 15.37 10.95
CA TYR A 24 -13.41 14.67 12.09
C TYR A 24 -14.40 14.65 13.28
N ARG A 25 -14.29 13.60 14.10
CA ARG A 25 -15.20 13.39 15.23
C ARG A 25 -15.00 14.42 16.33
N GLY A 26 -16.11 14.98 16.83
CA GLY A 26 -16.14 15.84 18.01
C GLY A 26 -15.36 17.16 17.86
N SER A 27 -14.57 17.51 18.85
CA SER A 27 -13.78 18.74 18.92
C SER A 27 -12.69 18.84 17.87
N HIS A 28 -12.24 17.73 17.31
CA HIS A 28 -11.19 17.67 16.30
C HIS A 28 -11.55 18.35 14.97
N SER A 29 -12.85 18.55 14.69
CA SER A 29 -13.31 19.30 13.53
C SER A 29 -13.64 20.77 13.83
N ARG A 30 -13.80 21.14 15.11
CA ARG A 30 -14.31 22.46 15.52
C ARG A 30 -13.25 23.33 16.19
N LEU A 31 -12.46 22.77 17.10
CA LEU A 31 -11.44 23.51 17.86
C LEU A 31 -10.10 23.49 17.13
N PHE A 32 -9.55 24.68 16.84
CA PHE A 32 -8.29 24.79 16.08
C PHE A 32 -7.12 24.04 16.71
N ARG A 33 -6.95 24.09 18.03
CA ARG A 33 -5.81 23.47 18.73
C ARG A 33 -5.81 21.94 18.54
N THR A 34 -6.92 21.30 18.78
CA THR A 34 -7.09 19.85 18.63
C THR A 34 -7.10 19.43 17.15
N ALA A 35 -7.78 20.20 16.28
CA ALA A 35 -7.78 19.97 14.84
C ALA A 35 -6.38 20.02 14.23
N ASN A 36 -5.56 20.99 14.64
CA ASN A 36 -4.18 21.11 14.13
C ASN A 36 -3.33 19.88 14.47
N GLN A 37 -3.41 19.36 15.69
CA GLN A 37 -2.69 18.15 16.11
C GLN A 37 -3.14 16.94 15.26
N GLN A 38 -4.45 16.78 15.05
CA GLN A 38 -4.98 15.65 14.27
C GLN A 38 -4.60 15.75 12.79
N VAL A 39 -4.64 16.95 12.21
CA VAL A 39 -4.21 17.16 10.82
C VAL A 39 -2.73 16.82 10.65
N MET A 40 -1.85 17.26 11.56
CA MET A 40 -0.42 16.90 11.50
C MET A 40 -0.21 15.39 11.58
N LYS A 41 -0.91 14.69 12.49
CA LYS A 41 -0.87 13.22 12.59
C LYS A 41 -1.39 12.55 11.31
N ALA A 42 -2.51 13.01 10.77
CA ALA A 42 -3.10 12.48 9.56
C ALA A 42 -2.15 12.57 8.37
N LEU A 43 -1.52 13.72 8.16
CA LEU A 43 -0.54 13.92 7.09
C LEU A 43 0.71 13.04 7.27
N ARG A 44 1.19 12.89 8.51
CA ARG A 44 2.30 11.97 8.83
C ARG A 44 1.94 10.52 8.52
N TYR A 45 0.77 10.06 8.95
CA TYR A 45 0.32 8.70 8.68
C TYR A 45 0.13 8.46 7.19
N SER A 46 -0.48 9.39 6.46
CA SER A 46 -0.62 9.32 5.01
C SER A 46 0.72 9.11 4.31
N SER A 47 1.77 9.84 4.71
CA SER A 47 3.13 9.68 4.18
C SER A 47 3.72 8.30 4.51
N ILE A 48 3.57 7.83 5.75
CA ILE A 48 4.08 6.52 6.18
C ILE A 48 3.32 5.39 5.46
N ASP A 49 2.01 5.48 5.37
CA ASP A 49 1.17 4.44 4.77
C ASP A 49 1.34 4.35 3.26
N SER A 50 1.60 5.47 2.60
CA SER A 50 2.00 5.49 1.19
C SER A 50 3.27 4.66 0.94
N LYS A 51 4.26 4.74 1.85
CA LYS A 51 5.46 3.89 1.79
C LYS A 51 5.18 2.43 2.14
N ARG A 52 4.29 2.17 3.12
CA ARG A 52 3.90 0.82 3.54
C ARG A 52 3.04 0.08 2.51
N LYS A 53 2.25 0.79 1.72
CA LYS A 53 1.37 0.23 0.70
C LYS A 53 2.09 -0.75 -0.24
N LYS A 54 3.31 -0.43 -0.65
CA LYS A 54 4.15 -1.30 -1.51
C LYS A 54 4.42 -2.65 -0.84
N ARG A 55 4.71 -2.66 0.46
CA ARG A 55 4.97 -3.88 1.24
C ARG A 55 3.71 -4.71 1.42
N VAL A 56 2.57 -4.07 1.65
CA VAL A 56 1.27 -4.74 1.78
C VAL A 56 0.89 -5.43 0.47
N LEU A 57 0.99 -4.72 -0.66
CA LEU A 57 0.71 -5.30 -1.97
C LEU A 57 1.62 -6.49 -2.26
N ARG A 58 2.91 -6.40 -1.95
CA ARG A 58 3.84 -7.52 -2.12
C ARG A 58 3.46 -8.74 -1.27
N LYS A 59 3.00 -8.55 -0.03
CA LYS A 59 2.49 -9.65 0.81
C LYS A 59 1.30 -10.36 0.16
N ILE A 60 0.37 -9.58 -0.40
CA ILE A 60 -0.79 -10.13 -1.10
C ILE A 60 -0.35 -10.97 -2.31
N TRP A 61 0.58 -10.49 -3.13
CA TRP A 61 1.09 -11.25 -4.26
C TRP A 61 1.76 -12.57 -3.82
N ILE A 62 2.58 -12.51 -2.79
CA ILE A 62 3.25 -13.69 -2.21
C ILE A 62 2.21 -14.71 -1.71
N SER A 63 1.18 -14.26 -1.00
CA SER A 63 0.12 -15.13 -0.50
C SER A 63 -0.63 -15.83 -1.63
N ARG A 64 -0.99 -15.10 -2.69
CA ARG A 64 -1.68 -15.64 -3.87
C ARG A 64 -0.84 -16.70 -4.60
N ILE A 65 0.41 -16.39 -4.89
CA ILE A 65 1.35 -17.32 -5.53
C ILE A 65 1.56 -18.56 -4.64
N ASN A 66 1.72 -18.40 -3.34
CA ASN A 66 1.89 -19.51 -2.41
C ASN A 66 0.65 -20.43 -2.35
N CYS A 67 -0.54 -19.84 -2.34
CA CYS A 67 -1.80 -20.60 -2.36
C CYS A 67 -1.89 -21.50 -3.60
N THR A 68 -1.61 -20.95 -4.77
CA THR A 68 -1.63 -21.73 -6.02
C THR A 68 -0.48 -22.74 -6.07
N GLY A 69 0.74 -22.38 -5.64
CA GLY A 69 1.86 -23.30 -5.58
C GLY A 69 1.59 -24.49 -4.64
N ARG A 70 0.94 -24.27 -3.51
CA ARG A 70 0.57 -25.34 -2.58
C ARG A 70 -0.46 -26.33 -3.13
N LYS A 71 -1.33 -25.92 -4.04
CA LYS A 71 -2.22 -26.85 -4.78
C LYS A 71 -1.42 -27.90 -5.55
N HIS A 72 -0.21 -27.55 -5.99
CA HIS A 72 0.73 -28.43 -6.68
C HIS A 72 1.82 -29.00 -5.76
N GLY A 73 1.65 -28.93 -4.43
CA GLY A 73 2.60 -29.46 -3.45
C GLY A 73 3.90 -28.65 -3.30
N ILE A 74 4.01 -27.47 -3.90
CA ILE A 74 5.24 -26.66 -3.92
C ILE A 74 5.10 -25.48 -2.97
N SER A 75 6.09 -25.29 -2.08
CA SER A 75 6.17 -24.09 -1.23
C SER A 75 6.64 -22.88 -2.04
N TYR A 76 6.25 -21.68 -1.60
CA TYR A 76 6.65 -20.41 -2.25
C TYR A 76 8.16 -20.28 -2.46
N SER A 77 8.96 -20.67 -1.45
CA SER A 77 10.43 -20.58 -1.53
C SER A 77 11.00 -21.47 -2.62
N LYS A 78 10.55 -22.73 -2.70
CA LYS A 78 10.92 -23.68 -3.75
C LYS A 78 10.49 -23.15 -5.12
N LEU A 79 9.26 -22.66 -5.23
CA LEU A 79 8.69 -22.12 -6.48
C LEU A 79 9.52 -20.95 -7.01
N ILE A 80 9.88 -19.98 -6.19
CA ILE A 80 10.73 -18.85 -6.62
C ILE A 80 12.15 -19.30 -6.97
N SER A 81 12.68 -20.32 -6.27
CA SER A 81 13.98 -20.91 -6.62
C SER A 81 13.96 -21.55 -8.01
N LEU A 82 12.90 -22.32 -8.32
CA LEU A 82 12.71 -22.93 -9.63
C LEU A 82 12.61 -21.89 -10.75
N PHE A 83 11.80 -20.83 -10.57
CA PHE A 83 11.73 -19.72 -11.53
C PHE A 83 13.09 -19.07 -11.80
N LYS A 84 13.91 -18.90 -10.75
CA LYS A 84 15.27 -18.36 -10.91
C LYS A 84 16.19 -19.30 -11.67
N LYS A 85 16.14 -20.62 -11.38
CA LYS A 85 16.95 -21.64 -12.09
C LYS A 85 16.59 -21.68 -13.58
N SER A 86 15.31 -21.67 -13.89
CA SER A 86 14.79 -21.67 -15.26
C SER A 86 14.96 -20.32 -16.00
N LYS A 87 15.62 -19.32 -15.37
CA LYS A 87 15.85 -17.97 -15.93
C LYS A 87 14.58 -17.24 -16.36
N ILE A 88 13.43 -17.55 -15.77
CA ILE A 88 12.14 -16.90 -16.08
C ILE A 88 12.02 -15.61 -15.28
N SER A 89 12.07 -14.45 -15.93
CA SER A 89 12.06 -13.12 -15.33
C SER A 89 10.64 -12.55 -15.14
N LEU A 90 9.71 -13.31 -14.59
CA LEU A 90 8.39 -12.80 -14.24
C LEU A 90 8.39 -12.17 -12.85
N ASN A 91 7.82 -10.97 -12.76
CA ASN A 91 7.68 -10.30 -11.46
C ASN A 91 6.50 -10.90 -10.66
N ARG A 92 6.52 -10.72 -9.33
CA ARG A 92 5.52 -11.28 -8.43
C ARG A 92 4.09 -10.78 -8.72
N LYS A 93 3.95 -9.56 -9.22
CA LYS A 93 2.66 -8.98 -9.61
C LYS A 93 2.07 -9.79 -10.77
N MET A 94 2.83 -10.02 -11.82
CA MET A 94 2.40 -10.81 -12.99
C MET A 94 2.09 -12.25 -12.59
N LEU A 95 2.96 -12.91 -11.83
CA LEU A 95 2.72 -14.27 -11.33
C LEU A 95 1.42 -14.36 -10.49
N SER A 96 1.16 -13.35 -9.65
CA SER A 96 -0.08 -13.32 -8.86
C SER A 96 -1.32 -13.05 -9.69
N GLN A 97 -1.21 -12.33 -10.80
CA GLN A 97 -2.29 -12.11 -11.75
C GLN A 97 -2.60 -13.37 -12.53
N LEU A 98 -1.57 -14.04 -13.07
CA LEU A 98 -1.73 -15.34 -13.73
C LEU A 98 -2.38 -16.38 -12.82
N ALA A 99 -1.94 -16.43 -11.55
CA ALA A 99 -2.51 -17.36 -10.56
C ALA A 99 -4.01 -17.17 -10.28
N ILE A 100 -4.60 -16.03 -10.65
CA ILE A 100 -6.03 -15.74 -10.44
C ILE A 100 -6.82 -15.73 -11.73
N LEU A 101 -6.29 -15.03 -12.75
CA LEU A 101 -7.01 -14.77 -14.00
C LEU A 101 -6.87 -15.93 -14.99
N ASP A 102 -5.70 -16.59 -14.97
CA ASP A 102 -5.39 -17.66 -15.92
C ASP A 102 -4.57 -18.75 -15.20
N THR A 103 -5.30 -19.60 -14.50
CA THR A 103 -4.71 -20.73 -13.77
C THR A 103 -4.11 -21.76 -14.72
N SER A 104 -4.65 -21.93 -15.92
CA SER A 104 -4.15 -22.89 -16.91
C SER A 104 -2.75 -22.52 -17.38
N THR A 105 -2.50 -21.26 -17.71
CA THR A 105 -1.16 -20.75 -18.06
C THR A 105 -0.21 -20.84 -16.87
N PHE A 106 -0.68 -20.58 -15.64
CA PHE A 106 0.15 -20.74 -14.45
C PHE A 106 0.57 -22.21 -14.24
N ASP A 107 -0.34 -23.15 -14.43
CA ASP A 107 -0.07 -24.59 -14.31
C ASP A 107 0.90 -25.07 -15.40
N HIS A 108 0.77 -24.57 -16.61
CA HIS A 108 1.73 -24.85 -17.69
C HIS A 108 3.13 -24.34 -17.35
N LEU A 109 3.24 -23.12 -16.79
CA LEU A 109 4.50 -22.57 -16.30
C LEU A 109 5.11 -23.45 -15.20
N LEU A 110 4.29 -23.97 -14.27
CA LEU A 110 4.78 -24.88 -13.22
C LEU A 110 5.36 -26.17 -13.81
N LYS A 111 4.69 -26.79 -14.76
CA LYS A 111 5.18 -28.00 -15.45
C LYS A 111 6.50 -27.73 -16.17
N THR A 112 6.61 -26.61 -16.86
CA THR A 112 7.84 -26.23 -17.58
C THR A 112 9.03 -26.06 -16.65
N ILE A 113 8.86 -25.39 -15.49
CA ILE A 113 9.97 -25.18 -14.53
C ILE A 113 10.35 -26.45 -13.76
N GLN A 114 9.41 -27.41 -13.58
CA GLN A 114 9.70 -28.71 -12.98
C GLN A 114 10.52 -29.60 -13.92
N ASN A 115 10.21 -29.57 -15.22
CA ASN A 115 10.93 -30.34 -16.22
C ASN A 115 12.34 -29.78 -16.54
N SER A 116 12.60 -28.51 -16.19
CA SER A 116 13.88 -27.83 -16.40
C SER A 116 14.83 -27.92 -15.18
N SER A 117 14.45 -28.67 -14.14
CA SER A 117 15.23 -28.85 -12.89
C SER A 117 15.82 -30.22 -12.80
#